data_413b4665d2a5572fb50ba08b65e3deac
#
_entry.id   413b4665d2a5572fb50ba08b65e3deac
#
_cell.length_a   1.000
_cell.length_b   1.000
_cell.length_c   1.000
_cell.angle_alpha   90.00
_cell.angle_beta   90.00
_cell.angle_gamma   90.00
#
_symmetry.space_group_name_H-M   'P 1'
#
loop_
_entity.id
_entity.type
_entity.pdbx_description
1 polymer ?
#
loop_
_entity_poly.entity_id
_entity_poly.type
_entity_poly.pdbx_seq_one_letter_code
_entity_poly.pdbx_strand_id
1 'polypeptide(L)'
;MKNISILGATGSIGTQTLDVIRQSNGEIKLFGITANSSVDKMKEIIEEFNPKYVGMMDESCSEVIKNYCIEKNKNIEVFSGIDGLIKIATLDEIDTVVTSVVGMIGLKPTMAAIEAKKDIALANKETLVVAGELVMNKAKEMGVKILPVDSEHSAIFQSLSGYKNKDINKIILTASGGPFRGKNIDDLKEVTVKEALKHPKWNMGQKISIDSATLMNKGLEVIEAHFLFDTSYDNIEVVVHPQSIIHSIVEYKDASVIAQLGSPDMRLPIQYALNYPERKGMIAQPINFYEISQLTFEKPDMDTFKCLKLAYKAGKIGGLAPTVLNGANEEAVALLLEEKIKFLQIAEIIEECMKVFEKQYSNELTLENIINLDKSVREYIRSKWELGVNN
;
A
#
# COMPACT_ATOMS: atom_id res chain seq x y z
N MET A 1 2.25 -24.34 12.01
CA MET A 1 2.36 -23.02 12.68
C MET A 1 3.22 -22.17 11.77
N LYS A 2 2.74 -20.98 11.40
CA LYS A 2 3.46 -20.02 10.51
C LYS A 2 4.05 -18.93 11.36
N ASN A 3 5.32 -18.64 11.17
CA ASN A 3 6.02 -17.56 11.87
C ASN A 3 6.03 -16.30 10.99
N ILE A 4 5.62 -15.17 11.54
CA ILE A 4 5.58 -13.93 10.78
C ILE A 4 6.31 -12.79 11.47
N SER A 5 6.74 -11.82 10.65
CA SER A 5 7.10 -10.49 11.10
C SER A 5 6.17 -9.44 10.47
N ILE A 6 5.97 -8.32 11.17
CA ILE A 6 5.15 -7.20 10.70
C ILE A 6 6.03 -5.94 10.63
N LEU A 7 6.24 -5.44 9.44
CA LEU A 7 6.85 -4.14 9.23
C LEU A 7 5.75 -3.07 9.27
N GLY A 8 5.74 -2.24 10.34
CA GLY A 8 4.70 -1.24 10.57
C GLY A 8 3.53 -1.74 11.44
N ALA A 9 3.82 -2.46 12.53
CA ALA A 9 2.83 -3.10 13.40
C ALA A 9 1.85 -2.13 14.09
N THR A 10 2.23 -0.87 14.29
CA THR A 10 1.39 0.17 14.93
C THR A 10 0.46 0.91 13.98
N GLY A 11 0.60 0.70 12.67
CA GLY A 11 -0.25 1.26 11.63
C GLY A 11 -1.60 0.55 11.49
N SER A 12 -2.46 1.06 10.58
CA SER A 12 -3.81 0.51 10.37
C SER A 12 -3.79 -0.97 9.95
N ILE A 13 -2.93 -1.33 8.98
CA ILE A 13 -2.81 -2.73 8.51
C ILE A 13 -2.11 -3.58 9.58
N GLY A 14 -1.07 -3.06 10.22
CA GLY A 14 -0.36 -3.77 11.28
C GLY A 14 -1.28 -4.17 12.43
N THR A 15 -2.10 -3.25 12.94
CA THR A 15 -3.05 -3.53 14.03
C THR A 15 -4.13 -4.53 13.62
N GLN A 16 -4.64 -4.47 12.38
CA GLN A 16 -5.58 -5.45 11.86
C GLN A 16 -4.92 -6.82 11.63
N THR A 17 -3.61 -6.85 11.30
CA THR A 17 -2.84 -8.11 11.26
C THR A 17 -2.75 -8.74 12.65
N LEU A 18 -2.55 -7.94 13.70
CA LEU A 18 -2.58 -8.44 15.08
C LEU A 18 -3.96 -9.04 15.45
N ASP A 19 -5.06 -8.44 14.96
CA ASP A 19 -6.40 -9.01 15.15
C ASP A 19 -6.54 -10.38 14.47
N VAL A 20 -5.99 -10.54 13.27
CA VAL A 20 -5.95 -11.83 12.57
C VAL A 20 -5.15 -12.88 13.37
N ILE A 21 -4.00 -12.48 13.94
CA ILE A 21 -3.17 -13.37 14.76
C ILE A 21 -3.93 -13.82 16.02
N ARG A 22 -4.62 -12.90 16.73
CA ARG A 22 -5.44 -13.21 17.91
C ARG A 22 -6.45 -14.31 17.62
N GLN A 23 -7.05 -14.28 16.42
CA GLN A 23 -8.09 -15.23 16.01
C GLN A 23 -7.54 -16.49 15.33
N SER A 24 -6.21 -16.60 15.16
CA SER A 24 -5.57 -17.74 14.50
C SER A 24 -5.48 -19.02 15.37
N ASN A 25 -5.91 -18.96 16.62
CA ASN A 25 -5.82 -20.08 17.58
C ASN A 25 -4.39 -20.67 17.69
N GLY A 26 -3.37 -19.81 17.56
CA GLY A 26 -1.96 -20.19 17.65
C GLY A 26 -1.38 -20.79 16.37
N GLU A 27 -2.12 -20.81 15.26
CA GLU A 27 -1.58 -21.24 13.97
C GLU A 27 -0.57 -20.25 13.38
N ILE A 28 -0.67 -18.95 13.77
CA ILE A 28 0.24 -17.89 13.37
C ILE A 28 0.95 -17.35 14.61
N LYS A 29 2.28 -17.29 14.57
CA LYS A 29 3.12 -16.77 15.64
C LYS A 29 3.84 -15.49 15.21
N LEU A 30 3.72 -14.46 16.02
CA LEU A 30 4.39 -13.17 15.84
C LEU A 30 5.81 -13.24 16.40
N PHE A 31 6.80 -13.15 15.54
CA PHE A 31 8.23 -13.18 15.92
C PHE A 31 8.87 -11.82 15.98
N GLY A 32 8.62 -10.99 14.97
CA GLY A 32 9.22 -9.67 14.84
C GLY A 32 8.21 -8.60 14.50
N ILE A 33 8.40 -7.42 15.06
CA ILE A 33 7.55 -6.25 14.78
C ILE A 33 8.40 -5.02 14.60
N THR A 34 7.93 -4.10 13.74
CA THR A 34 8.56 -2.78 13.62
C THR A 34 7.54 -1.66 13.69
N ALA A 35 8.00 -0.47 14.08
CA ALA A 35 7.25 0.78 13.97
C ALA A 35 8.19 1.95 13.67
N ASN A 36 7.63 3.12 13.37
CA ASN A 36 8.42 4.35 13.24
C ASN A 36 8.79 4.91 14.62
N SER A 37 7.84 5.56 15.31
CA SER A 37 8.05 6.29 16.57
C SER A 37 6.96 6.05 17.62
N SER A 38 5.98 5.17 17.36
CA SER A 38 4.83 4.93 18.23
C SER A 38 5.20 4.05 19.44
N VAL A 39 5.88 4.61 20.43
CA VAL A 39 6.41 3.90 21.61
C VAL A 39 5.30 3.25 22.44
N ASP A 40 4.22 3.97 22.77
CA ASP A 40 3.18 3.45 23.67
C ASP A 40 2.42 2.27 23.05
N LYS A 41 2.01 2.38 21.77
CA LYS A 41 1.42 1.26 21.05
C LYS A 41 2.39 0.07 20.95
N MET A 42 3.68 0.34 20.76
CA MET A 42 4.68 -0.72 20.70
C MET A 42 4.76 -1.48 22.03
N LYS A 43 4.73 -0.77 23.17
CA LYS A 43 4.70 -1.39 24.51
C LYS A 43 3.46 -2.28 24.69
N GLU A 44 2.29 -1.80 24.28
CA GLU A 44 1.04 -2.59 24.32
C GLU A 44 1.17 -3.90 23.52
N ILE A 45 1.72 -3.83 22.31
CA ILE A 45 1.93 -5.01 21.46
C ILE A 45 2.98 -5.96 22.10
N ILE A 46 4.04 -5.43 22.69
CA ILE A 46 5.05 -6.21 23.42
C ILE A 46 4.42 -6.95 24.61
N GLU A 47 3.56 -6.32 25.39
CA GLU A 47 2.90 -6.97 26.52
C GLU A 47 1.98 -8.10 26.08
N GLU A 48 1.23 -7.89 25.00
CA GLU A 48 0.24 -8.85 24.53
C GLU A 48 0.87 -10.05 23.81
N PHE A 49 1.79 -9.79 22.86
CA PHE A 49 2.29 -10.82 21.95
C PHE A 49 3.67 -11.36 22.32
N ASN A 50 4.40 -10.65 23.18
CA ASN A 50 5.77 -10.98 23.58
C ASN A 50 6.64 -11.44 22.39
N PRO A 51 6.81 -10.60 21.34
CA PRO A 51 7.61 -10.95 20.17
C PRO A 51 9.08 -11.12 20.58
N LYS A 52 9.84 -11.88 19.79
CA LYS A 52 11.28 -12.08 20.06
C LYS A 52 12.13 -10.88 19.61
N TYR A 53 11.65 -10.15 18.60
CA TYR A 53 12.39 -9.05 17.96
C TYR A 53 11.51 -7.82 17.78
N VAL A 54 12.06 -6.65 18.09
CA VAL A 54 11.39 -5.34 17.93
C VAL A 54 12.32 -4.38 17.21
N GLY A 55 11.80 -3.64 16.24
CA GLY A 55 12.52 -2.58 15.54
C GLY A 55 11.80 -1.24 15.60
N MET A 56 12.53 -0.18 15.89
CA MET A 56 12.02 1.18 15.78
C MET A 56 12.83 1.94 14.73
N MET A 57 12.14 2.63 13.81
CA MET A 57 12.85 3.43 12.80
C MET A 57 13.56 4.62 13.44
N ASP A 58 12.94 5.24 14.45
CA ASP A 58 13.52 6.31 15.24
C ASP A 58 14.44 5.73 16.32
N GLU A 59 15.70 6.16 16.33
CA GLU A 59 16.74 5.66 17.25
C GLU A 59 16.43 6.01 18.71
N SER A 60 15.90 7.20 18.98
CA SER A 60 15.54 7.62 20.34
C SER A 60 14.39 6.77 20.89
N CYS A 61 13.40 6.48 20.07
CA CYS A 61 12.30 5.57 20.41
C CYS A 61 12.79 4.13 20.63
N SER A 62 13.80 3.68 19.86
CA SER A 62 14.43 2.38 20.04
C SER A 62 15.05 2.23 21.44
N GLU A 63 15.79 3.24 21.91
CA GLU A 63 16.37 3.24 23.27
C GLU A 63 15.29 3.19 24.34
N VAL A 64 14.18 3.90 24.18
CA VAL A 64 13.05 3.83 25.13
C VAL A 64 12.46 2.42 25.19
N ILE A 65 12.27 1.75 24.07
CA ILE A 65 11.75 0.38 24.03
C ILE A 65 12.75 -0.61 24.63
N LYS A 66 14.05 -0.44 24.35
CA LYS A 66 15.11 -1.29 24.91
C LYS A 66 15.13 -1.21 26.45
N ASN A 67 15.11 -0.01 27.00
CA ASN A 67 15.06 0.20 28.44
C ASN A 67 13.78 -0.39 29.07
N TYR A 68 12.63 -0.20 28.41
CA TYR A 68 11.37 -0.82 28.83
C TYR A 68 11.47 -2.37 28.88
N CYS A 69 12.06 -3.00 27.87
CA CYS A 69 12.23 -4.46 27.85
C CYS A 69 13.12 -4.93 29.00
N ILE A 70 14.20 -4.19 29.32
CA ILE A 70 15.10 -4.49 30.43
C ILE A 70 14.35 -4.39 31.77
N GLU A 71 13.63 -3.27 32.01
CA GLU A 71 12.85 -3.03 33.23
C GLU A 71 11.79 -4.12 33.47
N LYS A 72 11.15 -4.58 32.39
CA LYS A 72 10.12 -5.63 32.43
C LYS A 72 10.67 -7.06 32.37
N ASN A 73 12.00 -7.24 32.39
CA ASN A 73 12.65 -8.56 32.23
C ASN A 73 12.18 -9.33 31.00
N LYS A 74 11.91 -8.63 29.88
CA LYS A 74 11.54 -9.22 28.60
C LYS A 74 12.80 -9.66 27.83
N ASN A 75 12.84 -10.90 27.39
CA ASN A 75 13.92 -11.41 26.52
C ASN A 75 13.63 -11.03 25.07
N ILE A 76 13.73 -9.75 24.72
CA ILE A 76 13.42 -9.17 23.43
C ILE A 76 14.66 -8.46 22.89
N GLU A 77 15.08 -8.79 21.68
CA GLU A 77 16.13 -8.05 20.96
C GLU A 77 15.53 -6.80 20.30
N VAL A 78 16.13 -5.63 20.54
CA VAL A 78 15.65 -4.36 20.01
C VAL A 78 16.64 -3.77 19.01
N PHE A 79 16.16 -3.45 17.79
CA PHE A 79 16.93 -2.88 16.69
C PHE A 79 16.45 -1.48 16.36
N SER A 80 17.27 -0.69 15.64
CA SER A 80 16.94 0.68 15.24
C SER A 80 17.20 0.93 13.74
N GLY A 81 16.54 1.93 13.20
CA GLY A 81 16.73 2.40 11.84
C GLY A 81 16.36 1.40 10.76
N ILE A 82 16.74 1.73 9.52
CA ILE A 82 16.42 0.89 8.34
C ILE A 82 17.11 -0.49 8.43
N ASP A 83 18.29 -0.56 9.00
CA ASP A 83 19.02 -1.82 9.17
C ASP A 83 18.30 -2.74 10.17
N GLY A 84 17.68 -2.17 11.20
CA GLY A 84 16.82 -2.88 12.13
C GLY A 84 15.58 -3.48 11.44
N LEU A 85 14.94 -2.73 10.53
CA LEU A 85 13.82 -3.22 9.75
C LEU A 85 14.25 -4.37 8.82
N ILE A 86 15.38 -4.22 8.14
CA ILE A 86 15.97 -5.26 7.28
C ILE A 86 16.28 -6.51 8.10
N LYS A 87 16.92 -6.34 9.26
CA LYS A 87 17.25 -7.47 10.14
C LYS A 87 16.00 -8.29 10.52
N ILE A 88 14.92 -7.61 10.91
CA ILE A 88 13.66 -8.26 11.28
C ILE A 88 12.97 -8.92 10.08
N ALA A 89 13.08 -8.32 8.90
CA ALA A 89 12.53 -8.87 7.67
C ALA A 89 13.26 -10.13 7.17
N THR A 90 14.52 -10.35 7.61
CA THR A 90 15.40 -11.42 7.10
C THR A 90 15.69 -12.53 8.10
N LEU A 91 15.06 -12.52 9.29
CA LEU A 91 15.26 -13.53 10.32
C LEU A 91 14.98 -14.95 9.81
N ASP A 92 15.84 -15.91 10.14
CA ASP A 92 15.74 -17.29 9.66
C ASP A 92 14.42 -17.96 10.09
N GLU A 93 13.93 -17.62 11.28
CA GLU A 93 12.70 -18.19 11.86
C GLU A 93 11.42 -17.73 11.18
N ILE A 94 11.46 -16.70 10.33
CA ILE A 94 10.28 -16.10 9.68
C ILE A 94 9.94 -16.83 8.38
N ASP A 95 8.68 -17.17 8.21
CA ASP A 95 8.13 -17.74 6.97
C ASP A 95 7.57 -16.63 6.05
N THR A 96 6.89 -15.63 6.64
CA THR A 96 6.20 -14.59 5.90
C THR A 96 6.42 -13.22 6.55
N VAL A 97 6.71 -12.21 5.74
CA VAL A 97 6.82 -10.80 6.16
C VAL A 97 5.59 -10.04 5.70
N VAL A 98 4.88 -9.41 6.64
CA VAL A 98 3.80 -8.47 6.34
C VAL A 98 4.41 -7.09 6.17
N THR A 99 4.35 -6.53 4.96
CA THR A 99 4.90 -5.20 4.67
C THR A 99 3.79 -4.15 4.73
N SER A 100 3.63 -3.51 5.88
CA SER A 100 2.56 -2.54 6.15
C SER A 100 3.07 -1.13 6.53
N VAL A 101 4.31 -0.84 6.16
CA VAL A 101 4.86 0.52 6.22
C VAL A 101 4.29 1.36 5.06
N VAL A 102 4.30 2.68 5.22
CA VAL A 102 3.77 3.62 4.22
C VAL A 102 4.91 4.22 3.41
N GLY A 103 4.72 4.30 2.08
CA GLY A 103 5.67 4.94 1.18
C GLY A 103 6.87 4.07 0.81
N MET A 104 7.84 4.66 0.12
CA MET A 104 8.97 3.95 -0.47
C MET A 104 9.93 3.31 0.55
N ILE A 105 9.83 3.66 1.84
CA ILE A 105 10.69 3.09 2.90
C ILE A 105 10.57 1.56 3.01
N GLY A 106 9.46 0.98 2.56
CA GLY A 106 9.25 -0.47 2.54
C GLY A 106 10.08 -1.22 1.49
N LEU A 107 10.63 -0.53 0.49
CA LEU A 107 11.29 -1.17 -0.65
C LEU A 107 12.53 -1.98 -0.22
N LYS A 108 13.47 -1.36 0.51
CA LYS A 108 14.70 -2.05 0.95
C LYS A 108 14.43 -3.29 1.80
N PRO A 109 13.64 -3.20 2.89
CA PRO A 109 13.37 -4.39 3.70
C PRO A 109 12.55 -5.46 2.96
N THR A 110 11.68 -5.08 2.00
CA THR A 110 10.96 -6.05 1.17
C THR A 110 11.90 -6.79 0.23
N MET A 111 12.81 -6.08 -0.46
CA MET A 111 13.83 -6.73 -1.31
C MET A 111 14.72 -7.68 -0.51
N ALA A 112 15.20 -7.25 0.65
CA ALA A 112 16.01 -8.10 1.54
C ALA A 112 15.24 -9.35 2.02
N ALA A 113 13.96 -9.22 2.35
CA ALA A 113 13.12 -10.35 2.73
C ALA A 113 12.96 -11.37 1.58
N ILE A 114 12.77 -10.89 0.34
CA ILE A 114 12.71 -11.75 -0.85
C ILE A 114 14.04 -12.48 -1.06
N GLU A 115 15.17 -11.79 -0.95
CA GLU A 115 16.51 -12.39 -1.04
C GLU A 115 16.75 -13.44 0.06
N ALA A 116 16.19 -13.20 1.26
CA ALA A 116 16.18 -14.16 2.36
C ALA A 116 15.10 -15.27 2.21
N LYS A 117 14.46 -15.38 1.05
CA LYS A 117 13.43 -16.38 0.70
C LYS A 117 12.21 -16.37 1.62
N LYS A 118 11.76 -15.18 2.04
CA LYS A 118 10.53 -15.02 2.82
C LYS A 118 9.37 -14.70 1.90
N ASP A 119 8.21 -15.34 2.11
CA ASP A 119 6.97 -14.95 1.44
C ASP A 119 6.56 -13.54 1.92
N ILE A 120 5.99 -12.75 1.03
CA ILE A 120 5.60 -11.38 1.32
C ILE A 120 4.07 -11.24 1.30
N ALA A 121 3.47 -10.87 2.43
CA ALA A 121 2.11 -10.36 2.49
C ALA A 121 2.17 -8.83 2.27
N LEU A 122 1.95 -8.42 1.02
CA LEU A 122 2.23 -7.06 0.53
C LEU A 122 1.05 -6.14 0.76
N ALA A 123 1.17 -5.18 1.69
CA ALA A 123 0.23 -4.07 1.84
C ALA A 123 0.84 -2.73 1.38
N ASN A 124 2.16 -2.64 1.28
CA ASN A 124 2.88 -1.46 0.82
C ASN A 124 2.94 -1.43 -0.71
N LYS A 125 1.90 -0.89 -1.34
CA LYS A 125 1.78 -0.83 -2.82
C LYS A 125 2.89 -0.03 -3.49
N GLU A 126 3.42 0.99 -2.79
CA GLU A 126 4.47 1.85 -3.30
C GLU A 126 5.72 1.04 -3.69
N THR A 127 5.99 -0.07 -3.01
CA THR A 127 7.08 -1.00 -3.37
C THR A 127 6.98 -1.50 -4.81
N LEU A 128 5.78 -1.92 -5.26
CA LEU A 128 5.57 -2.34 -6.65
C LEU A 128 5.45 -1.16 -7.61
N VAL A 129 4.94 -0.04 -7.15
CA VAL A 129 4.86 1.17 -8.00
C VAL A 129 6.25 1.62 -8.43
N VAL A 130 7.21 1.72 -7.51
CA VAL A 130 8.53 2.26 -7.80
C VAL A 130 9.53 1.21 -8.33
N ALA A 131 9.33 -0.07 -8.02
CA ALA A 131 10.28 -1.13 -8.30
C ALA A 131 9.63 -2.46 -8.74
N GLY A 132 8.41 -2.42 -9.29
CA GLY A 132 7.63 -3.63 -9.55
C GLY A 132 8.36 -4.67 -10.38
N GLU A 133 9.05 -4.27 -11.45
CA GLU A 133 9.85 -5.17 -12.27
C GLU A 133 10.98 -5.85 -11.48
N LEU A 134 11.73 -5.08 -10.66
CA LEU A 134 12.81 -5.62 -9.83
C LEU A 134 12.27 -6.60 -8.78
N VAL A 135 11.20 -6.21 -8.10
CA VAL A 135 10.57 -7.01 -7.03
C VAL A 135 10.02 -8.32 -7.58
N MET A 136 9.23 -8.27 -8.67
CA MET A 136 8.60 -9.46 -9.23
C MET A 136 9.62 -10.40 -9.85
N ASN A 137 10.65 -9.88 -10.54
CA ASN A 137 11.74 -10.69 -11.08
C ASN A 137 12.54 -11.37 -9.96
N LYS A 138 12.87 -10.63 -8.88
CA LYS A 138 13.58 -11.21 -7.73
C LYS A 138 12.73 -12.25 -7.00
N ALA A 139 11.45 -12.00 -6.80
CA ALA A 139 10.52 -12.96 -6.18
C ALA A 139 10.45 -14.27 -7.00
N LYS A 140 10.37 -14.16 -8.32
CA LYS A 140 10.38 -15.32 -9.23
C LYS A 140 11.72 -16.08 -9.17
N GLU A 141 12.86 -15.37 -9.18
CA GLU A 141 14.20 -15.96 -9.06
C GLU A 141 14.36 -16.75 -7.75
N MET A 142 13.89 -16.17 -6.64
CA MET A 142 14.02 -16.75 -5.30
C MET A 142 12.92 -17.78 -4.96
N GLY A 143 11.91 -17.93 -5.82
CA GLY A 143 10.76 -18.81 -5.58
C GLY A 143 9.82 -18.34 -4.47
N VAL A 144 9.76 -17.02 -4.22
CA VAL A 144 8.98 -16.36 -3.17
C VAL A 144 7.62 -15.96 -3.69
N LYS A 145 6.60 -16.05 -2.83
CA LYS A 145 5.25 -15.59 -3.15
C LYS A 145 5.06 -14.15 -2.71
N ILE A 146 4.50 -13.34 -3.61
CA ILE A 146 3.97 -12.01 -3.28
C ILE A 146 2.45 -12.14 -3.16
N LEU A 147 1.94 -12.06 -1.94
CA LEU A 147 0.53 -12.24 -1.59
C LEU A 147 -0.10 -10.88 -1.34
N PRO A 148 -1.05 -10.42 -2.16
CA PRO A 148 -1.61 -9.08 -2.02
C PRO A 148 -2.49 -8.96 -0.77
N VAL A 149 -2.27 -7.89 -0.02
CA VAL A 149 -3.08 -7.49 1.15
C VAL A 149 -4.03 -6.36 0.79
N ASP A 150 -3.69 -5.51 -0.19
CA ASP A 150 -4.63 -4.49 -0.68
C ASP A 150 -5.93 -5.15 -1.14
N SER A 151 -7.09 -4.60 -0.74
CA SER A 151 -8.39 -5.28 -0.90
C SER A 151 -8.72 -5.58 -2.36
N GLU A 152 -8.41 -4.66 -3.26
CA GLU A 152 -8.67 -4.78 -4.68
C GLU A 152 -7.80 -5.87 -5.32
N HIS A 153 -6.51 -5.89 -4.98
CA HIS A 153 -5.56 -6.88 -5.50
C HIS A 153 -5.82 -8.27 -4.90
N SER A 154 -6.18 -8.33 -3.62
CA SER A 154 -6.64 -9.58 -3.00
C SER A 154 -7.91 -10.12 -3.69
N ALA A 155 -8.83 -9.24 -4.08
CA ALA A 155 -10.04 -9.62 -4.81
C ALA A 155 -9.72 -10.22 -6.18
N ILE A 156 -8.81 -9.59 -6.94
CA ILE A 156 -8.34 -10.12 -8.23
C ILE A 156 -7.64 -11.47 -8.02
N PHE A 157 -6.74 -11.55 -7.06
CA PHE A 157 -6.01 -12.78 -6.73
C PHE A 157 -6.96 -13.94 -6.37
N GLN A 158 -8.02 -13.66 -5.61
CA GLN A 158 -9.05 -14.64 -5.27
C GLN A 158 -9.90 -15.03 -6.51
N SER A 159 -10.24 -14.06 -7.35
CA SER A 159 -11.00 -14.30 -8.58
C SER A 159 -10.22 -15.11 -9.62
N LEU A 160 -8.88 -15.06 -9.58
CA LEU A 160 -7.99 -15.84 -10.42
C LEU A 160 -7.73 -17.27 -9.89
N SER A 161 -8.26 -17.63 -8.72
CA SER A 161 -8.03 -18.95 -8.13
C SER A 161 -8.51 -20.08 -9.07
N GLY A 162 -7.57 -20.92 -9.48
CA GLY A 162 -7.84 -22.01 -10.44
C GLY A 162 -7.73 -21.63 -11.92
N TYR A 163 -7.48 -20.37 -12.24
CA TYR A 163 -7.31 -19.86 -13.61
C TYR A 163 -5.87 -19.40 -13.85
N LYS A 164 -5.53 -19.08 -15.10
CA LYS A 164 -4.22 -18.59 -15.50
C LYS A 164 -4.30 -17.13 -15.93
N ASN A 165 -3.25 -16.35 -15.66
CA ASN A 165 -3.20 -14.93 -16.06
C ASN A 165 -3.43 -14.75 -17.58
N LYS A 166 -2.98 -15.69 -18.41
CA LYS A 166 -3.23 -15.66 -19.86
C LYS A 166 -4.70 -15.71 -20.28
N ASP A 167 -5.60 -16.12 -19.39
CA ASP A 167 -7.03 -16.22 -19.63
C ASP A 167 -7.76 -14.91 -19.31
N ILE A 168 -7.07 -13.94 -18.70
CA ILE A 168 -7.58 -12.59 -18.41
C ILE A 168 -7.80 -11.85 -19.75
N ASN A 169 -8.99 -11.27 -19.92
CA ASN A 169 -9.28 -10.26 -20.93
C ASN A 169 -9.05 -8.86 -20.33
N LYS A 170 -9.63 -8.61 -19.15
CA LYS A 170 -9.55 -7.32 -18.48
C LYS A 170 -9.60 -7.47 -16.95
N ILE A 171 -8.85 -6.63 -16.24
CA ILE A 171 -8.99 -6.39 -14.81
C ILE A 171 -9.78 -5.10 -14.62
N ILE A 172 -10.78 -5.12 -13.75
CA ILE A 172 -11.60 -3.95 -13.40
C ILE A 172 -11.43 -3.67 -11.92
N LEU A 173 -10.65 -2.64 -11.62
CA LEU A 173 -10.43 -2.14 -10.26
C LEU A 173 -11.60 -1.27 -9.83
N THR A 174 -12.21 -1.56 -8.70
CA THR A 174 -13.26 -0.70 -8.14
C THR A 174 -12.65 0.39 -7.26
N ALA A 175 -13.26 1.56 -7.26
CA ALA A 175 -12.91 2.71 -6.43
C ALA A 175 -14.14 3.19 -5.67
N SER A 176 -13.99 3.62 -4.41
CA SER A 176 -15.09 4.29 -3.68
C SER A 176 -15.51 5.63 -4.30
N GLY A 177 -14.60 6.24 -5.07
CA GLY A 177 -14.73 7.59 -5.60
C GLY A 177 -14.22 8.68 -4.65
N GLY A 178 -13.84 8.32 -3.42
CA GLY A 178 -13.34 9.25 -2.42
C GLY A 178 -14.39 10.23 -1.87
N PRO A 179 -13.97 11.17 -1.00
CA PRO A 179 -14.88 12.14 -0.37
C PRO A 179 -15.44 13.20 -1.34
N PHE A 180 -14.81 13.35 -2.49
CA PHE A 180 -15.17 14.41 -3.47
C PHE A 180 -15.87 13.88 -4.72
N ARG A 181 -16.37 12.64 -4.69
CA ARG A 181 -17.13 12.06 -5.79
C ARG A 181 -18.29 12.97 -6.19
N GLY A 182 -18.42 13.27 -7.49
CA GLY A 182 -19.46 14.14 -8.06
C GLY A 182 -19.18 15.65 -7.97
N LYS A 183 -18.05 16.06 -7.38
CA LYS A 183 -17.60 17.46 -7.41
C LYS A 183 -16.82 17.75 -8.70
N ASN A 184 -16.90 19.00 -9.16
CA ASN A 184 -16.12 19.52 -10.28
C ASN A 184 -14.89 20.31 -9.79
N ILE A 185 -14.05 20.78 -10.70
CA ILE A 185 -12.82 21.52 -10.38
C ILE A 185 -13.09 22.78 -9.56
N ASP A 186 -14.18 23.51 -9.84
CA ASP A 186 -14.49 24.74 -9.13
C ASP A 186 -14.86 24.45 -7.67
N ASP A 187 -15.56 23.35 -7.41
CA ASP A 187 -15.89 22.89 -6.06
C ASP A 187 -14.65 22.50 -5.24
N LEU A 188 -13.54 22.15 -5.92
CA LEU A 188 -12.33 21.66 -5.27
C LEU A 188 -11.30 22.75 -4.94
N LYS A 189 -11.49 24.00 -5.43
CA LYS A 189 -10.52 25.10 -5.24
C LYS A 189 -10.26 25.45 -3.78
N GLU A 190 -11.27 25.35 -2.94
CA GLU A 190 -11.23 25.79 -1.54
C GLU A 190 -11.51 24.65 -0.55
N VAL A 191 -11.36 23.37 -0.99
CA VAL A 191 -11.52 22.24 -0.07
C VAL A 191 -10.38 22.20 0.94
N THR A 192 -10.72 21.86 2.16
CA THR A 192 -9.79 21.79 3.28
C THR A 192 -9.17 20.40 3.42
N VAL A 193 -8.03 20.32 4.08
CA VAL A 193 -7.40 19.04 4.48
C VAL A 193 -8.38 18.17 5.27
N LYS A 194 -9.12 18.77 6.19
CA LYS A 194 -10.13 18.08 7.01
C LYS A 194 -11.24 17.42 6.18
N GLU A 195 -11.67 18.06 5.10
CA GLU A 195 -12.66 17.48 4.18
C GLU A 195 -12.05 16.35 3.35
N ALA A 196 -10.83 16.52 2.86
CA ALA A 196 -10.12 15.50 2.08
C ALA A 196 -9.81 14.23 2.90
N LEU A 197 -9.63 14.35 4.22
CA LEU A 197 -9.42 13.23 5.13
C LEU A 197 -10.71 12.45 5.50
N LYS A 198 -11.91 12.97 5.16
CA LYS A 198 -13.19 12.32 5.49
C LYS A 198 -13.60 11.29 4.43
N HIS A 199 -12.96 10.12 4.46
CA HIS A 199 -13.36 9.04 3.56
C HIS A 199 -14.76 8.48 3.95
N PRO A 200 -15.68 8.26 2.96
CA PRO A 200 -17.09 7.93 3.25
C PRO A 200 -17.30 6.52 3.82
N LYS A 201 -16.36 5.57 3.62
CA LYS A 201 -16.52 4.14 3.96
C LYS A 201 -15.37 3.58 4.81
N TRP A 202 -14.15 4.04 4.61
CA TRP A 202 -12.96 3.47 5.24
C TRP A 202 -12.37 4.44 6.27
N ASN A 203 -11.93 3.89 7.41
CA ASN A 203 -11.08 4.62 8.35
C ASN A 203 -9.62 4.27 8.06
N MET A 204 -8.91 5.20 7.43
CA MET A 204 -7.58 4.98 6.88
C MET A 204 -6.57 6.00 7.40
N GLY A 205 -5.28 5.73 7.16
CA GLY A 205 -4.20 6.70 7.41
C GLY A 205 -4.35 7.98 6.57
N GLN A 206 -3.69 9.05 6.99
CA GLN A 206 -3.82 10.36 6.33
C GLN A 206 -3.39 10.33 4.86
N LYS A 207 -2.21 9.76 4.55
CA LYS A 207 -1.68 9.71 3.17
C LYS A 207 -2.66 9.02 2.21
N ILE A 208 -3.11 7.81 2.53
CA ILE A 208 -4.01 7.06 1.66
C ILE A 208 -5.40 7.70 1.57
N SER A 209 -5.84 8.45 2.58
CA SER A 209 -7.10 9.22 2.51
C SER A 209 -7.01 10.35 1.49
N ILE A 210 -5.89 11.08 1.43
CA ILE A 210 -5.65 12.09 0.40
C ILE A 210 -5.50 11.43 -0.97
N ASP A 211 -4.78 10.32 -1.08
CA ASP A 211 -4.66 9.55 -2.33
C ASP A 211 -6.03 9.07 -2.84
N SER A 212 -6.93 8.68 -1.95
CA SER A 212 -8.31 8.33 -2.31
C SER A 212 -9.09 9.57 -2.80
N ALA A 213 -8.91 10.71 -2.14
CA ALA A 213 -9.58 11.97 -2.51
C ALA A 213 -9.16 12.47 -3.90
N THR A 214 -7.90 12.26 -4.30
CA THR A 214 -7.32 12.64 -5.60
C THR A 214 -7.48 11.57 -6.69
N LEU A 215 -7.98 10.38 -6.36
CA LEU A 215 -7.91 9.14 -7.15
C LEU A 215 -6.47 8.65 -7.43
N MET A 216 -5.45 9.20 -6.78
CA MET A 216 -4.08 8.69 -6.90
C MET A 216 -3.98 7.27 -6.32
N ASN A 217 -4.68 6.97 -5.21
CA ASN A 217 -4.68 5.61 -4.66
C ASN A 217 -5.02 4.57 -5.74
N LYS A 218 -6.06 4.83 -6.52
CA LYS A 218 -6.45 3.96 -7.62
C LYS A 218 -5.44 3.96 -8.76
N GLY A 219 -4.77 5.09 -8.99
CA GLY A 219 -3.65 5.17 -9.93
C GLY A 219 -2.45 4.29 -9.54
N LEU A 220 -2.06 4.31 -8.26
CA LEU A 220 -1.01 3.43 -7.73
C LEU A 220 -1.42 1.96 -7.83
N GLU A 221 -2.67 1.65 -7.55
CA GLU A 221 -3.23 0.30 -7.66
C GLU A 221 -3.26 -0.23 -9.10
N VAL A 222 -3.47 0.62 -10.10
CA VAL A 222 -3.34 0.25 -11.53
C VAL A 222 -1.92 -0.21 -11.84
N ILE A 223 -0.91 0.49 -11.32
CA ILE A 223 0.49 0.13 -11.52
C ILE A 223 0.81 -1.18 -10.77
N GLU A 224 0.35 -1.33 -9.53
CA GLU A 224 0.51 -2.55 -8.75
C GLU A 224 -0.14 -3.76 -9.45
N ALA A 225 -1.37 -3.62 -9.97
CA ALA A 225 -2.08 -4.68 -10.68
C ALA A 225 -1.34 -5.13 -11.94
N HIS A 226 -0.75 -4.18 -12.68
CA HIS A 226 0.10 -4.51 -13.83
C HIS A 226 1.19 -5.50 -13.48
N PHE A 227 1.94 -5.23 -12.41
CA PHE A 227 3.06 -6.09 -11.99
C PHE A 227 2.61 -7.40 -11.34
N LEU A 228 1.60 -7.38 -10.46
CA LEU A 228 1.13 -8.58 -9.77
C LEU A 228 0.51 -9.61 -10.70
N PHE A 229 -0.21 -9.16 -11.73
CA PHE A 229 -1.01 -10.03 -12.58
C PHE A 229 -0.51 -10.11 -14.03
N ASP A 230 0.63 -9.50 -14.33
CA ASP A 230 1.24 -9.47 -15.66
C ASP A 230 0.22 -9.06 -16.75
N THR A 231 -0.51 -7.97 -16.48
CA THR A 231 -1.60 -7.48 -17.33
C THR A 231 -1.26 -6.09 -17.87
N SER A 232 -1.42 -5.89 -19.19
CA SER A 232 -1.17 -4.58 -19.83
C SER A 232 -2.05 -3.48 -19.23
N TYR A 233 -1.52 -2.27 -19.13
CA TYR A 233 -2.29 -1.09 -18.68
C TYR A 233 -3.56 -0.82 -19.49
N ASP A 234 -3.59 -1.22 -20.77
CA ASP A 234 -4.77 -1.08 -21.63
C ASP A 234 -5.89 -2.07 -21.25
N ASN A 235 -5.54 -3.13 -20.53
CA ASN A 235 -6.46 -4.15 -20.03
C ASN A 235 -6.75 -4.00 -18.52
N ILE A 236 -6.35 -2.88 -17.90
CA ILE A 236 -6.71 -2.54 -16.53
C ILE A 236 -7.62 -1.32 -16.57
N GLU A 237 -8.86 -1.48 -16.14
CA GLU A 237 -9.88 -0.43 -16.12
C GLU A 237 -10.22 -0.06 -14.67
N VAL A 238 -10.63 1.18 -14.45
CA VAL A 238 -11.11 1.65 -13.16
C VAL A 238 -12.59 1.99 -13.27
N VAL A 239 -13.37 1.53 -12.30
CA VAL A 239 -14.79 1.87 -12.14
C VAL A 239 -15.06 2.37 -10.74
N VAL A 240 -15.86 3.43 -10.61
CA VAL A 240 -16.30 3.93 -9.30
C VAL A 240 -17.48 3.09 -8.83
N HIS A 241 -17.34 2.48 -7.66
CA HIS A 241 -18.35 1.67 -6.97
C HIS A 241 -18.50 2.16 -5.53
N PRO A 242 -19.41 3.11 -5.27
CA PRO A 242 -19.48 3.84 -3.99
C PRO A 242 -19.81 2.99 -2.79
N GLN A 243 -20.48 1.85 -2.99
CA GLN A 243 -20.83 0.92 -1.91
C GLN A 243 -19.61 0.18 -1.35
N SER A 244 -18.53 0.04 -2.15
CA SER A 244 -17.30 -0.67 -1.79
C SER A 244 -17.55 -2.13 -1.32
N ILE A 245 -18.54 -2.79 -1.90
CA ILE A 245 -18.89 -4.20 -1.65
C ILE A 245 -18.18 -5.13 -2.62
N ILE A 246 -18.15 -4.78 -3.91
CA ILE A 246 -17.31 -5.43 -4.91
C ILE A 246 -15.92 -4.79 -4.80
N HIS A 247 -14.91 -5.60 -4.44
CA HIS A 247 -13.56 -5.09 -4.25
C HIS A 247 -12.76 -5.05 -5.55
N SER A 248 -12.97 -5.98 -6.48
CA SER A 248 -12.51 -5.92 -7.88
C SER A 248 -13.12 -7.03 -8.70
N ILE A 249 -12.90 -6.97 -10.01
CA ILE A 249 -13.55 -7.83 -11.00
C ILE A 249 -12.50 -8.30 -12.01
N VAL A 250 -12.59 -9.55 -12.44
CA VAL A 250 -11.82 -10.11 -13.56
C VAL A 250 -12.78 -10.50 -14.66
N GLU A 251 -12.59 -9.96 -15.84
CA GLU A 251 -13.25 -10.39 -17.08
C GLU A 251 -12.31 -11.32 -17.83
N TYR A 252 -12.81 -12.49 -18.19
CA TYR A 252 -12.07 -13.51 -18.92
C TYR A 252 -12.29 -13.42 -20.44
N LYS A 253 -11.45 -14.09 -21.22
CA LYS A 253 -11.50 -14.08 -22.70
C LYS A 253 -12.79 -14.63 -23.29
N ASP A 254 -13.53 -15.44 -22.54
CA ASP A 254 -14.84 -15.96 -22.92
C ASP A 254 -15.99 -15.00 -22.53
N ALA A 255 -15.66 -13.78 -22.09
CA ALA A 255 -16.57 -12.77 -21.55
C ALA A 255 -17.24 -13.14 -20.21
N SER A 256 -16.82 -14.22 -19.55
CA SER A 256 -17.22 -14.49 -18.17
C SER A 256 -16.61 -13.45 -17.23
N VAL A 257 -17.37 -13.06 -16.21
CA VAL A 257 -16.95 -12.05 -15.23
C VAL A 257 -17.02 -12.65 -13.83
N ILE A 258 -15.89 -12.60 -13.09
CA ILE A 258 -15.82 -13.03 -11.68
C ILE A 258 -15.44 -11.84 -10.82
N ALA A 259 -16.19 -11.64 -9.74
CA ALA A 259 -15.96 -10.58 -8.77
C ALA A 259 -15.88 -11.15 -7.37
N GLN A 260 -14.97 -10.63 -6.56
CA GLN A 260 -14.97 -10.92 -5.14
C GLN A 260 -15.72 -9.82 -4.40
N LEU A 261 -16.66 -10.23 -3.54
CA LEU A 261 -17.45 -9.36 -2.70
C LEU A 261 -17.12 -9.61 -1.22
N GLY A 262 -17.13 -8.53 -0.44
CA GLY A 262 -16.90 -8.60 1.02
C GLY A 262 -17.33 -7.33 1.72
N SER A 263 -17.49 -7.40 3.03
CA SER A 263 -17.56 -6.21 3.87
C SER A 263 -16.26 -5.41 3.75
N PRO A 264 -16.27 -4.08 3.86
CA PRO A 264 -15.05 -3.25 3.82
C PRO A 264 -14.24 -3.43 5.12
N ASP A 265 -13.50 -4.53 5.21
CA ASP A 265 -12.72 -4.95 6.37
C ASP A 265 -11.39 -5.56 5.91
N MET A 266 -10.27 -4.87 6.21
CA MET A 266 -8.95 -5.31 5.79
C MET A 266 -8.48 -6.61 6.43
N ARG A 267 -9.12 -7.08 7.52
CA ARG A 267 -8.82 -8.39 8.10
C ARG A 267 -9.11 -9.53 7.15
N LEU A 268 -10.07 -9.38 6.22
CA LEU A 268 -10.37 -10.38 5.20
C LEU A 268 -9.18 -10.65 4.26
N PRO A 269 -8.64 -9.66 3.54
CA PRO A 269 -7.48 -9.88 2.67
C PRO A 269 -6.21 -10.22 3.45
N ILE A 270 -6.01 -9.67 4.65
CA ILE A 270 -4.88 -10.03 5.53
C ILE A 270 -4.96 -11.51 5.90
N GLN A 271 -6.12 -11.98 6.38
CA GLN A 271 -6.32 -13.38 6.75
C GLN A 271 -6.07 -14.30 5.55
N TYR A 272 -6.58 -13.92 4.36
CA TYR A 272 -6.39 -14.72 3.16
C TYR A 272 -4.92 -14.80 2.74
N ALA A 273 -4.21 -13.69 2.74
CA ALA A 273 -2.77 -13.66 2.42
C ALA A 273 -1.95 -14.53 3.39
N LEU A 274 -2.23 -14.44 4.69
CA LEU A 274 -1.48 -15.18 5.71
C LEU A 274 -1.78 -16.69 5.72
N ASN A 275 -2.94 -17.10 5.26
CA ASN A 275 -3.34 -18.51 5.27
C ASN A 275 -3.39 -19.16 3.87
N TYR A 276 -3.09 -18.41 2.82
CA TYR A 276 -3.16 -18.92 1.45
C TYR A 276 -2.43 -20.27 1.29
N PRO A 277 -3.02 -21.26 0.61
CA PRO A 277 -4.28 -21.19 -0.17
C PRO A 277 -5.58 -21.48 0.64
N GLU A 278 -5.49 -21.68 1.94
CA GLU A 278 -6.63 -22.05 2.77
C GLU A 278 -7.50 -20.85 3.15
N ARG A 279 -8.82 -21.12 3.30
CA ARG A 279 -9.75 -20.17 3.93
C ARG A 279 -9.98 -20.57 5.38
N LYS A 280 -9.90 -19.60 6.28
CA LYS A 280 -10.14 -19.80 7.72
C LYS A 280 -11.52 -19.31 8.14
N GLY A 281 -11.82 -19.46 9.42
CA GLY A 281 -13.10 -19.05 10.01
C GLY A 281 -13.41 -17.56 9.79
N MET A 282 -14.66 -17.19 10.02
CA MET A 282 -15.20 -15.85 9.80
C MET A 282 -14.52 -14.83 10.71
N ILE A 283 -13.89 -13.79 10.12
CA ILE A 283 -13.20 -12.72 10.84
C ILE A 283 -13.90 -11.35 10.70
N ALA A 284 -14.79 -11.23 9.72
CA ALA A 284 -15.58 -10.03 9.43
C ALA A 284 -17.07 -10.37 9.36
N GLN A 285 -17.91 -9.35 9.41
CA GLN A 285 -19.36 -9.53 9.27
C GLN A 285 -19.70 -9.99 7.85
N PRO A 286 -20.56 -11.02 7.68
CA PRO A 286 -21.02 -11.45 6.37
C PRO A 286 -21.87 -10.36 5.72
N ILE A 287 -21.88 -10.38 4.38
CA ILE A 287 -22.72 -9.47 3.59
C ILE A 287 -24.18 -9.88 3.74
N ASN A 288 -25.05 -8.89 4.03
CA ASN A 288 -26.49 -9.04 3.95
C ASN A 288 -27.01 -8.45 2.63
N PHE A 289 -27.30 -9.28 1.64
CA PHE A 289 -27.77 -8.84 0.33
C PHE A 289 -29.13 -8.16 0.36
N TYR A 290 -29.99 -8.45 1.36
CA TYR A 290 -31.28 -7.77 1.51
C TYR A 290 -31.12 -6.31 1.94
N GLU A 291 -30.08 -5.99 2.73
CA GLU A 291 -29.77 -4.62 3.15
C GLU A 291 -29.07 -3.82 2.05
N ILE A 292 -28.22 -4.47 1.25
CA ILE A 292 -27.50 -3.80 0.15
C ILE A 292 -28.46 -3.37 -0.97
N SER A 293 -29.39 -4.23 -1.33
CA SER A 293 -30.41 -4.05 -2.37
C SER A 293 -29.89 -3.70 -3.76
N GLN A 294 -28.95 -2.75 -3.88
CA GLN A 294 -28.44 -2.23 -5.16
C GLN A 294 -26.93 -1.99 -5.12
N LEU A 295 -26.26 -2.35 -6.20
CA LEU A 295 -24.85 -2.03 -6.49
C LEU A 295 -24.80 -1.12 -7.71
N THR A 296 -24.03 -0.02 -7.65
CA THR A 296 -23.95 0.97 -8.72
C THR A 296 -22.51 1.18 -9.17
N PHE A 297 -22.35 1.55 -10.43
CA PHE A 297 -21.07 1.77 -11.08
C PHE A 297 -21.09 3.06 -11.89
N GLU A 298 -19.99 3.82 -11.81
CA GLU A 298 -19.81 5.09 -12.49
C GLU A 298 -18.43 5.12 -13.17
N LYS A 299 -18.33 5.87 -14.27
CA LYS A 299 -17.03 6.13 -14.89
C LYS A 299 -16.24 7.11 -14.03
N PRO A 300 -14.93 6.90 -13.78
CA PRO A 300 -14.12 7.86 -13.05
C PRO A 300 -13.95 9.16 -13.86
N ASP A 301 -14.09 10.30 -13.19
CA ASP A 301 -13.83 11.61 -13.77
C ASP A 301 -12.32 11.91 -13.75
N MET A 302 -11.63 11.54 -14.83
CA MET A 302 -10.18 11.71 -14.96
C MET A 302 -9.76 13.13 -15.37
N ASP A 303 -10.70 14.02 -15.68
CA ASP A 303 -10.41 15.42 -16.02
C ASP A 303 -10.41 16.28 -14.76
N THR A 304 -11.35 16.04 -13.85
CA THR A 304 -11.35 16.65 -12.50
C THR A 304 -10.26 16.04 -11.60
N PHE A 305 -10.13 14.70 -11.58
CA PHE A 305 -9.18 13.98 -10.74
C PHE A 305 -7.99 13.47 -11.58
N LYS A 306 -7.12 14.42 -11.96
CA LYS A 306 -6.01 14.18 -12.91
C LYS A 306 -4.99 13.13 -12.45
N CYS A 307 -4.88 12.89 -11.13
CA CYS A 307 -3.87 11.97 -10.59
C CYS A 307 -4.00 10.54 -11.15
N LEU A 308 -5.23 10.05 -11.37
CA LEU A 308 -5.44 8.74 -12.01
C LEU A 308 -4.89 8.70 -13.44
N LYS A 309 -5.11 9.76 -14.23
CA LYS A 309 -4.59 9.88 -15.60
C LYS A 309 -3.06 9.95 -15.62
N LEU A 310 -2.47 10.69 -14.66
CA LEU A 310 -1.01 10.78 -14.52
C LEU A 310 -0.39 9.42 -14.16
N ALA A 311 -1.05 8.63 -13.31
CA ALA A 311 -0.58 7.30 -12.95
C ALA A 311 -0.60 6.33 -14.15
N TYR A 312 -1.67 6.31 -14.96
CA TYR A 312 -1.67 5.55 -16.21
C TYR A 312 -0.56 5.98 -17.16
N LYS A 313 -0.32 7.30 -17.26
CA LYS A 313 0.75 7.84 -18.09
C LYS A 313 2.12 7.37 -17.60
N ALA A 314 2.41 7.48 -16.29
CA ALA A 314 3.67 7.03 -15.71
C ALA A 314 3.89 5.52 -15.89
N GLY A 315 2.86 4.71 -15.64
CA GLY A 315 2.91 3.27 -15.83
C GLY A 315 3.22 2.88 -17.28
N LYS A 316 2.53 3.50 -18.25
CA LYS A 316 2.77 3.24 -19.68
C LYS A 316 4.16 3.68 -20.16
N ILE A 317 4.73 4.74 -19.61
CA ILE A 317 6.11 5.14 -19.86
C ILE A 317 7.08 4.08 -19.32
N GLY A 318 6.81 3.56 -18.12
CA GLY A 318 7.66 2.55 -17.49
C GLY A 318 8.98 3.10 -16.95
N GLY A 319 9.96 2.22 -16.76
CA GLY A 319 11.27 2.58 -16.21
C GLY A 319 11.13 3.30 -14.87
N LEU A 320 11.79 4.46 -14.73
CA LEU A 320 11.77 5.26 -13.50
C LEU A 320 10.62 6.29 -13.44
N ALA A 321 9.72 6.35 -14.44
CA ALA A 321 8.59 7.29 -14.42
C ALA A 321 7.63 7.06 -13.24
N PRO A 322 7.26 5.81 -12.85
CA PRO A 322 6.47 5.58 -11.66
C PRO A 322 7.15 6.00 -10.35
N THR A 323 8.49 5.94 -10.28
CA THR A 323 9.26 6.45 -9.13
C THR A 323 9.08 7.96 -8.97
N VAL A 324 9.17 8.71 -10.08
CA VAL A 324 8.93 10.17 -10.07
C VAL A 324 7.49 10.48 -9.66
N LEU A 325 6.51 9.78 -10.23
CA LEU A 325 5.10 9.94 -9.86
C LEU A 325 4.89 9.74 -8.36
N ASN A 326 5.40 8.63 -7.82
CA ASN A 326 5.21 8.28 -6.41
C ASN A 326 5.92 9.27 -5.47
N GLY A 327 7.19 9.59 -5.73
CA GLY A 327 7.94 10.56 -4.93
C GLY A 327 7.29 11.95 -4.93
N ALA A 328 6.80 12.39 -6.11
CA ALA A 328 6.07 13.64 -6.24
C ALA A 328 4.74 13.62 -5.48
N ASN A 329 3.99 12.52 -5.57
CA ASN A 329 2.74 12.38 -4.85
C ASN A 329 2.94 12.37 -3.32
N GLU A 330 3.88 11.58 -2.81
CA GLU A 330 4.14 11.52 -1.37
C GLU A 330 4.54 12.88 -0.80
N GLU A 331 5.39 13.61 -1.51
CA GLU A 331 5.85 14.92 -1.08
C GLU A 331 4.75 15.99 -1.18
N ALA A 332 3.97 15.99 -2.27
CA ALA A 332 2.83 16.90 -2.42
C ALA A 332 1.75 16.63 -1.35
N VAL A 333 1.48 15.38 -1.03
CA VAL A 333 0.56 15.02 0.06
C VAL A 333 1.08 15.51 1.41
N ALA A 334 2.39 15.38 1.67
CA ALA A 334 3.01 15.91 2.90
C ALA A 334 2.82 17.44 3.00
N LEU A 335 3.10 18.18 1.92
CA LEU A 335 2.90 19.64 1.87
C LEU A 335 1.43 20.05 2.04
N LEU A 336 0.48 19.26 1.51
CA LEU A 336 -0.94 19.50 1.75
C LEU A 336 -1.29 19.31 3.22
N LEU A 337 -0.82 18.23 3.86
CA LEU A 337 -1.06 17.94 5.28
C LEU A 337 -0.41 19.00 6.20
N GLU A 338 0.67 19.63 5.76
CA GLU A 338 1.31 20.79 6.39
C GLU A 338 0.61 22.12 6.05
N GLU A 339 -0.49 22.09 5.27
CA GLU A 339 -1.25 23.26 4.79
C GLU A 339 -0.42 24.28 3.98
N LYS A 340 0.68 23.81 3.36
CA LYS A 340 1.57 24.63 2.52
C LYS A 340 1.12 24.75 1.07
N ILE A 341 0.26 23.84 0.61
CA ILE A 341 -0.33 23.83 -0.73
C ILE A 341 -1.83 23.58 -0.67
N LYS A 342 -2.54 23.90 -1.75
CA LYS A 342 -3.96 23.58 -1.94
C LYS A 342 -4.13 22.20 -2.59
N PHE A 343 -5.33 21.62 -2.44
CA PHE A 343 -5.67 20.27 -2.92
C PHE A 343 -5.36 20.05 -4.42
N LEU A 344 -5.74 20.98 -5.27
CA LEU A 344 -5.53 20.87 -6.73
C LEU A 344 -4.06 20.95 -7.12
N GLN A 345 -3.21 21.56 -6.32
CA GLN A 345 -1.78 21.68 -6.58
C GLN A 345 -1.06 20.32 -6.49
N ILE A 346 -1.63 19.31 -5.84
CA ILE A 346 -1.06 17.96 -5.85
C ILE A 346 -0.85 17.46 -7.29
N ALA A 347 -1.90 17.51 -8.11
CA ALA A 347 -1.79 17.06 -9.51
C ALA A 347 -0.85 17.93 -10.34
N GLU A 348 -0.80 19.23 -10.08
CA GLU A 348 0.10 20.18 -10.76
C GLU A 348 1.58 19.86 -10.45
N ILE A 349 1.91 19.63 -9.18
CA ILE A 349 3.25 19.25 -8.73
C ILE A 349 3.69 17.93 -9.40
N ILE A 350 2.82 16.91 -9.38
CA ILE A 350 3.12 15.62 -10.01
C ILE A 350 3.37 15.79 -11.51
N GLU A 351 2.50 16.53 -12.21
CA GLU A 351 2.66 16.75 -13.65
C GLU A 351 3.93 17.53 -13.96
N GLU A 352 4.29 18.51 -13.15
CA GLU A 352 5.54 19.27 -13.28
C GLU A 352 6.76 18.36 -13.07
N CYS A 353 6.79 17.58 -11.98
CA CYS A 353 7.90 16.66 -11.72
C CYS A 353 8.06 15.64 -12.85
N MET A 354 6.96 15.10 -13.37
CA MET A 354 7.01 14.19 -14.52
C MET A 354 7.64 14.82 -15.77
N LYS A 355 7.50 16.13 -15.96
CA LYS A 355 8.18 16.85 -17.06
C LYS A 355 9.66 17.14 -16.77
N VAL A 356 9.96 17.60 -15.56
CA VAL A 356 11.32 17.98 -15.13
C VAL A 356 12.27 16.79 -15.17
N PHE A 357 11.81 15.63 -14.70
CA PHE A 357 12.62 14.41 -14.56
C PHE A 357 12.52 13.46 -15.77
N GLU A 358 11.86 13.85 -16.87
CA GLU A 358 11.60 12.99 -18.04
C GLU A 358 12.87 12.32 -18.59
N LYS A 359 13.99 13.03 -18.63
CA LYS A 359 15.27 12.51 -19.15
C LYS A 359 15.84 11.36 -18.31
N GLN A 360 15.41 11.20 -17.07
CA GLN A 360 15.89 10.18 -16.15
C GLN A 360 15.10 8.85 -16.26
N TYR A 361 13.99 8.84 -16.98
CA TYR A 361 13.14 7.63 -17.09
C TYR A 361 13.84 6.45 -17.74
N SER A 362 14.77 6.70 -18.65
CA SER A 362 15.56 5.68 -19.36
C SER A 362 16.82 5.24 -18.63
N ASN A 363 17.13 5.79 -17.45
CA ASN A 363 18.24 5.31 -16.65
C ASN A 363 17.97 3.86 -16.25
N GLU A 364 19.05 3.11 -16.01
CA GLU A 364 18.94 1.71 -15.59
C GLU A 364 18.06 1.57 -14.34
N LEU A 365 17.14 0.61 -14.36
CA LEU A 365 16.25 0.33 -13.24
C LEU A 365 17.00 -0.46 -12.17
N THR A 366 17.63 0.25 -11.24
CA THR A 366 18.33 -0.31 -10.09
C THR A 366 17.77 0.27 -8.79
N LEU A 367 17.95 -0.45 -7.68
CA LEU A 367 17.52 0.02 -6.37
C LEU A 367 18.17 1.37 -6.01
N GLU A 368 19.43 1.56 -6.36
CA GLU A 368 20.18 2.79 -6.14
C GLU A 368 19.60 3.97 -6.95
N ASN A 369 19.32 3.78 -8.23
CA ASN A 369 18.77 4.82 -9.10
C ASN A 369 17.35 5.21 -8.66
N ILE A 370 16.52 4.24 -8.24
CA ILE A 370 15.19 4.49 -7.67
C ILE A 370 15.29 5.40 -6.45
N ILE A 371 16.15 5.06 -5.49
CA ILE A 371 16.31 5.80 -4.23
C ILE A 371 16.86 7.21 -4.48
N ASN A 372 17.86 7.33 -5.33
CA ASN A 372 18.48 8.62 -5.66
C ASN A 372 17.49 9.53 -6.39
N LEU A 373 16.71 8.96 -7.31
CA LEU A 373 15.71 9.73 -8.04
C LEU A 373 14.56 10.19 -7.15
N ASP A 374 14.02 9.31 -6.29
CA ASP A 374 12.99 9.69 -5.31
C ASP A 374 13.47 10.85 -4.42
N LYS A 375 14.70 10.76 -3.91
CA LYS A 375 15.31 11.83 -3.12
C LYS A 375 15.39 13.14 -3.90
N SER A 376 15.85 13.09 -5.14
CA SER A 376 15.99 14.28 -5.99
C SER A 376 14.63 14.94 -6.29
N VAL A 377 13.60 14.13 -6.51
CA VAL A 377 12.23 14.62 -6.73
C VAL A 377 11.71 15.34 -5.48
N ARG A 378 11.88 14.76 -4.29
CA ARG A 378 11.46 15.38 -3.03
C ARG A 378 12.21 16.69 -2.75
N GLU A 379 13.53 16.71 -2.93
CA GLU A 379 14.35 17.91 -2.76
C GLU A 379 13.91 19.02 -3.72
N TYR A 380 13.63 18.69 -4.99
CA TYR A 380 13.10 19.63 -5.96
C TYR A 380 11.79 20.27 -5.50
N ILE A 381 10.82 19.45 -5.05
CA ILE A 381 9.52 19.94 -4.59
C ILE A 381 9.69 20.84 -3.38
N ARG A 382 10.43 20.42 -2.35
CA ARG A 382 10.67 21.22 -1.16
C ARG A 382 11.31 22.56 -1.50
N SER A 383 12.33 22.57 -2.36
CA SER A 383 13.02 23.81 -2.75
C SER A 383 12.12 24.82 -3.44
N LYS A 384 11.09 24.37 -4.16
CA LYS A 384 10.23 25.24 -4.98
C LYS A 384 8.91 25.58 -4.30
N TRP A 385 8.28 24.60 -3.65
CA TRP A 385 6.90 24.70 -3.17
C TRP A 385 6.80 24.97 -1.67
N GLU A 386 7.83 24.67 -0.88
CA GLU A 386 7.86 24.99 0.56
C GLU A 386 7.95 26.49 0.83
N LEU A 387 8.64 27.23 -0.06
CA LEU A 387 8.85 28.68 0.04
C LEU A 387 7.77 29.53 -0.69
N GLY A 388 6.83 28.90 -1.39
CA GLY A 388 6.01 29.54 -2.42
C GLY A 388 4.61 30.01 -2.02
N VAL A 389 4.25 30.08 -0.75
CA VAL A 389 2.89 30.51 -0.31
C VAL A 389 2.78 32.04 -0.09
N ASN A 390 3.80 32.81 -0.43
CA ASN A 390 3.78 34.28 -0.31
C ASN A 390 3.86 35.02 -1.65
N ASN A 391 3.14 34.55 -2.70
CA ASN A 391 2.89 35.40 -3.88
C ASN A 391 1.48 35.13 -4.44
#